data_4ac02f5f744b798735073440311a51d8
#
_entry.id   4ac02f5f744b798735073440311a51d8
#
_cell.length_a   1.000
_cell.length_b   1.000
_cell.length_c   1.000
_cell.angle_alpha   90.00
_cell.angle_beta   90.00
_cell.angle_gamma   90.00
#
_symmetry.space_group_name_H-M   'P 1'
#
loop_
_entity.id
_entity.type
_entity.pdbx_description
1 polymer ?
#
loop_
_entity_poly.entity_id
_entity_poly.type
_entity_poly.pdbx_seq_one_letter_code
_entity_poly.pdbx_strand_id
1 'polypeptide(L)'
;MVITRRSLLTASAGGLAVMGLSRNMAWAAELPKLKKKDVYKVGFAQTESNNPWRLAQTQSMKDEAAKRGWQLVYTDAAGSAAKEVSDVRSMIAQRVDVILLAPREEKPLVPAVMEAKNAGIPLFCIDRSVDATLAKPGRDYVAFIGSDFVKEGQMCGVLFAKAVGNKAKIIQLEGTTGSSPANDRAKGFKDAIKDFPDMQIIASQSGDFARDKGRQVFEALYQAHPEATALYSHNDEMSMGAIAAMEAAGKTPGKDLLIASIDGTKDAAQAVADGKIAVLVECNPHFGPKAFQAIVDYADGKEIPTWVVNTDRTFTKDNIQGYMPEAF
;
A
#
# COMPACT_ATOMS: atom_id res chain seq x y z
N MET A 1 -65.31 -57.76 -25.25
CA MET A 1 -66.44 -57.58 -24.36
C MET A 1 -66.09 -56.45 -23.46
N VAL A 2 -66.31 -55.25 -23.85
CA VAL A 2 -67.52 -54.45 -23.64
C VAL A 2 -67.70 -54.06 -22.17
N ILE A 3 -67.69 -52.74 -22.00
CA ILE A 3 -68.49 -51.86 -21.11
C ILE A 3 -67.88 -51.58 -19.73
N THR A 4 -67.89 -50.42 -19.22
CA THR A 4 -68.28 -49.01 -19.40
C THR A 4 -68.21 -48.30 -18.06
N ARG A 5 -67.83 -47.05 -18.11
CA ARG A 5 -68.43 -45.83 -17.51
C ARG A 5 -68.61 -45.67 -16.00
N ARG A 6 -68.04 -44.54 -15.58
CA ARG A 6 -68.65 -43.41 -14.80
C ARG A 6 -68.96 -43.67 -13.32
N SER A 7 -68.37 -42.83 -12.50
CA SER A 7 -69.00 -41.58 -11.96
C SER A 7 -68.04 -41.00 -10.90
N LEU A 8 -67.64 -39.81 -11.04
CA LEU A 8 -67.94 -38.58 -10.30
C LEU A 8 -68.20 -38.80 -8.79
N LEU A 9 -67.35 -38.21 -8.00
CA LEU A 9 -67.82 -37.25 -7.01
C LEU A 9 -66.64 -36.41 -6.46
N THR A 10 -66.84 -35.15 -6.49
CA THR A 10 -66.10 -34.01 -5.95
C THR A 10 -65.80 -34.08 -4.45
N ALA A 11 -64.64 -33.75 -4.02
CA ALA A 11 -64.39 -33.11 -2.74
C ALA A 11 -63.20 -32.16 -2.83
N SER A 12 -63.54 -30.92 -2.85
CA SER A 12 -62.64 -29.79 -2.67
C SER A 12 -62.02 -29.78 -1.27
N ALA A 13 -60.75 -29.85 -1.14
CA ALA A 13 -60.10 -29.45 0.08
C ALA A 13 -58.90 -28.59 -0.31
N GLY A 14 -58.99 -27.31 0.02
CA GLY A 14 -57.97 -26.29 -0.24
C GLY A 14 -56.68 -26.61 0.50
N GLY A 15 -55.63 -26.87 -0.24
CA GLY A 15 -54.28 -26.91 0.25
C GLY A 15 -53.64 -25.55 0.00
N LEU A 16 -53.51 -24.75 1.04
CA LEU A 16 -52.66 -23.57 1.08
C LEU A 16 -51.21 -23.97 0.72
N ALA A 17 -50.81 -23.69 -0.52
CA ALA A 17 -49.41 -23.71 -0.88
C ALA A 17 -48.75 -22.54 -0.17
N VAL A 18 -48.14 -22.79 0.97
CA VAL A 18 -47.16 -21.89 1.56
C VAL A 18 -45.95 -21.93 0.63
N MET A 19 -45.92 -21.00 -0.32
CA MET A 19 -44.69 -20.63 -1.00
C MET A 19 -43.76 -20.06 0.07
N GLY A 20 -42.90 -20.91 0.62
CA GLY A 20 -41.72 -20.51 1.37
C GLY A 20 -40.83 -19.68 0.45
N LEU A 21 -41.00 -18.38 0.48
CA LEU A 21 -39.99 -17.44 0.06
C LEU A 21 -38.77 -17.69 0.96
N SER A 22 -37.92 -18.65 0.57
CA SER A 22 -36.57 -18.72 1.04
C SER A 22 -35.90 -17.42 0.57
N ARG A 23 -36.02 -16.38 1.41
CA ARG A 23 -35.11 -15.25 1.36
C ARG A 23 -33.71 -15.85 1.51
N ASN A 24 -33.04 -16.09 0.41
CA ASN A 24 -31.58 -16.12 0.37
C ASN A 24 -31.09 -14.71 0.78
N MET A 25 -31.19 -14.42 2.08
CA MET A 25 -30.33 -13.42 2.68
C MET A 25 -28.95 -14.06 2.58
N ALA A 26 -28.22 -13.69 1.51
CA ALA A 26 -26.78 -13.78 1.53
C ALA A 26 -26.36 -12.93 2.74
N TRP A 27 -26.14 -13.58 3.86
CA TRP A 27 -25.47 -12.96 5.00
C TRP A 27 -24.12 -12.53 4.46
N ALA A 28 -23.93 -11.24 4.26
CA ALA A 28 -22.59 -10.70 4.14
C ALA A 28 -21.88 -11.19 5.40
N ALA A 29 -20.93 -12.12 5.23
CA ALA A 29 -20.26 -12.71 6.37
C ALA A 29 -19.64 -11.56 7.17
N GLU A 30 -20.08 -11.43 8.43
CA GLU A 30 -19.56 -10.41 9.33
C GLU A 30 -18.02 -10.53 9.42
N LEU A 31 -17.35 -9.39 9.64
CA LEU A 31 -15.91 -9.41 9.91
C LEU A 31 -15.63 -10.28 11.16
N PRO A 32 -14.52 -11.02 11.16
CA PRO A 32 -14.10 -11.80 12.33
C PRO A 32 -13.98 -10.92 13.57
N LYS A 33 -14.62 -11.30 14.66
CA LYS A 33 -14.56 -10.57 15.94
C LYS A 33 -13.24 -10.84 16.66
N LEU A 34 -12.67 -9.82 17.25
CA LEU A 34 -11.50 -9.93 18.10
C LEU A 34 -11.94 -9.89 19.57
N LYS A 35 -11.57 -10.92 20.33
CA LYS A 35 -11.87 -10.94 21.77
C LYS A 35 -10.87 -10.04 22.51
N LYS A 36 -11.35 -9.26 23.47
CA LYS A 36 -10.51 -8.45 24.35
C LYS A 36 -9.59 -9.34 25.18
N LYS A 37 -8.31 -8.99 25.22
CA LYS A 37 -7.25 -9.67 25.95
C LYS A 37 -6.23 -8.65 26.45
N ASP A 38 -5.43 -9.03 27.47
CA ASP A 38 -4.29 -8.23 27.91
C ASP A 38 -3.10 -8.38 26.97
N VAL A 39 -2.89 -9.60 26.44
CA VAL A 39 -1.79 -9.93 25.54
C VAL A 39 -2.33 -10.56 24.27
N TYR A 40 -1.99 -9.96 23.12
CA TYR A 40 -2.32 -10.49 21.80
C TYR A 40 -1.11 -11.17 21.15
N LYS A 41 -1.38 -12.21 20.36
CA LYS A 41 -0.44 -12.79 19.41
C LYS A 41 -0.74 -12.20 18.03
N VAL A 42 0.07 -11.24 17.62
CA VAL A 42 -0.11 -10.48 16.38
C VAL A 42 0.75 -11.09 15.27
N GLY A 43 0.17 -11.44 14.14
CA GLY A 43 0.91 -11.77 12.93
C GLY A 43 1.26 -10.47 12.18
N PHE A 44 2.51 -10.32 11.75
CA PHE A 44 2.93 -9.27 10.85
C PHE A 44 3.61 -9.87 9.63
N ALA A 45 2.89 -9.90 8.52
CA ALA A 45 3.39 -10.34 7.22
C ALA A 45 3.94 -9.12 6.46
N GLN A 46 5.26 -9.05 6.33
CA GLN A 46 6.00 -8.01 5.64
C GLN A 46 6.36 -8.47 4.23
N THR A 47 6.22 -7.59 3.25
CA THR A 47 6.55 -7.90 1.85
C THR A 47 8.05 -8.12 1.63
N GLU A 48 8.89 -7.31 2.28
CA GLU A 48 10.36 -7.32 2.12
C GLU A 48 11.03 -6.52 3.24
N SER A 49 12.36 -6.68 3.39
CA SER A 49 13.17 -5.92 4.37
C SER A 49 14.50 -5.45 3.75
N ASN A 50 14.46 -5.01 2.50
CA ASN A 50 15.62 -4.72 1.67
C ASN A 50 15.97 -3.22 1.57
N ASN A 51 15.27 -2.35 2.29
CA ASN A 51 15.48 -0.90 2.24
C ASN A 51 15.19 -0.22 3.58
N PRO A 52 15.71 1.03 3.81
CA PRO A 52 15.55 1.75 5.08
C PRO A 52 14.09 1.95 5.48
N TRP A 53 13.19 2.24 4.53
CA TRP A 53 11.77 2.45 4.82
C TRP A 53 11.13 1.19 5.43
N ARG A 54 11.38 0.01 4.83
CA ARG A 54 10.87 -1.28 5.31
C ARG A 54 11.46 -1.67 6.66
N LEU A 55 12.73 -1.36 6.87
CA LEU A 55 13.39 -1.61 8.17
C LEU A 55 12.78 -0.73 9.26
N ALA A 56 12.54 0.56 9.00
CA ALA A 56 11.90 1.48 9.93
C ALA A 56 10.46 1.06 10.26
N GLN A 57 9.66 0.66 9.26
CA GLN A 57 8.32 0.13 9.48
C GLN A 57 8.33 -1.12 10.35
N THR A 58 9.20 -2.07 10.02
CA THR A 58 9.33 -3.33 10.77
C THR A 58 9.77 -3.07 12.21
N GLN A 59 10.73 -2.15 12.41
CA GLN A 59 11.19 -1.79 13.75
C GLN A 59 10.06 -1.13 14.55
N SER A 60 9.30 -0.20 13.96
CA SER A 60 8.15 0.42 14.61
C SER A 60 7.11 -0.59 15.09
N MET A 61 6.86 -1.65 14.31
CA MET A 61 5.95 -2.73 14.70
C MET A 61 6.49 -3.56 15.85
N LYS A 62 7.80 -3.90 15.82
CA LYS A 62 8.48 -4.66 16.88
C LYS A 62 8.52 -3.87 18.19
N ASP A 63 8.84 -2.59 18.14
CA ASP A 63 8.91 -1.71 19.30
C ASP A 63 7.55 -1.57 19.98
N GLU A 64 6.48 -1.39 19.21
CA GLU A 64 5.15 -1.25 19.77
C GLU A 64 4.63 -2.56 20.36
N ALA A 65 4.93 -3.72 19.74
CA ALA A 65 4.64 -5.03 20.31
C ALA A 65 5.37 -5.24 21.65
N ALA A 66 6.66 -4.93 21.69
CA ALA A 66 7.47 -5.03 22.90
C ALA A 66 6.97 -4.10 24.02
N LYS A 67 6.66 -2.86 23.68
CA LYS A 67 6.10 -1.85 24.61
C LYS A 67 4.80 -2.32 25.26
N ARG A 68 3.95 -3.05 24.52
CA ARG A 68 2.68 -3.60 25.01
C ARG A 68 2.83 -4.97 25.68
N GLY A 69 4.00 -5.60 25.59
CA GLY A 69 4.21 -6.97 26.05
C GLY A 69 3.48 -8.01 25.21
N TRP A 70 3.18 -7.70 23.92
CA TRP A 70 2.48 -8.59 23.01
C TRP A 70 3.44 -9.48 22.24
N GLN A 71 2.94 -10.64 21.78
CA GLN A 71 3.72 -11.55 20.94
C GLN A 71 3.60 -11.12 19.49
N LEU A 72 4.73 -10.93 18.80
CA LEU A 72 4.78 -10.63 17.37
C LEU A 72 5.32 -11.83 16.59
N VAL A 73 4.49 -12.39 15.72
CA VAL A 73 4.88 -13.40 14.72
C VAL A 73 5.19 -12.65 13.43
N TYR A 74 6.47 -12.37 13.22
CA TYR A 74 6.96 -11.64 12.05
C TYR A 74 7.39 -12.58 10.94
N THR A 75 7.05 -12.28 9.71
CA THR A 75 7.58 -12.93 8.50
C THR A 75 8.00 -11.87 7.48
N ASP A 76 8.97 -12.25 6.65
CA ASP A 76 9.47 -11.46 5.53
C ASP A 76 9.31 -12.29 4.26
N ALA A 77 8.50 -11.79 3.33
CA ALA A 77 8.25 -12.48 2.07
C ALA A 77 9.39 -12.35 1.05
N ALA A 78 10.42 -11.56 1.37
CA ALA A 78 11.59 -11.33 0.50
C ALA A 78 11.19 -10.95 -0.94
N GLY A 79 10.12 -10.15 -1.09
CA GLY A 79 9.63 -9.69 -2.38
C GLY A 79 8.83 -10.75 -3.19
N SER A 80 8.35 -11.82 -2.56
CA SER A 80 7.54 -12.86 -3.22
C SER A 80 6.10 -12.87 -2.72
N ALA A 81 5.15 -12.46 -3.58
CA ALA A 81 3.72 -12.52 -3.26
C ALA A 81 3.26 -13.95 -2.90
N ALA A 82 3.79 -14.97 -3.57
CA ALA A 82 3.45 -16.37 -3.28
C ALA A 82 3.94 -16.80 -1.88
N LYS A 83 5.14 -16.36 -1.49
CA LYS A 83 5.66 -16.58 -0.13
C LYS A 83 4.81 -15.85 0.90
N GLU A 84 4.43 -14.61 0.62
CA GLU A 84 3.61 -13.81 1.55
C GLU A 84 2.23 -14.46 1.81
N VAL A 85 1.58 -15.02 0.78
CA VAL A 85 0.37 -15.85 0.95
C VAL A 85 0.64 -17.06 1.85
N SER A 86 1.79 -17.75 1.65
CA SER A 86 2.20 -18.88 2.50
C SER A 86 2.48 -18.45 3.94
N ASP A 87 3.07 -17.27 4.13
CA ASP A 87 3.35 -16.70 5.45
C ASP A 87 2.04 -16.41 6.20
N VAL A 88 1.02 -15.83 5.54
CA VAL A 88 -0.33 -15.65 6.12
C VAL A 88 -0.97 -16.98 6.51
N ARG A 89 -0.88 -18.01 5.65
CA ARG A 89 -1.35 -19.37 5.98
C ARG A 89 -0.67 -19.94 7.21
N SER A 90 0.64 -19.71 7.34
CA SER A 90 1.41 -20.12 8.53
C SER A 90 0.92 -19.40 9.79
N MET A 91 0.61 -18.10 9.72
CA MET A 91 0.04 -17.33 10.82
C MET A 91 -1.35 -17.87 11.23
N ILE A 92 -2.19 -18.20 10.24
CA ILE A 92 -3.50 -18.83 10.47
C ILE A 92 -3.32 -20.18 11.20
N ALA A 93 -2.42 -21.03 10.73
CA ALA A 93 -2.13 -22.33 11.37
C ALA A 93 -1.58 -22.17 12.81
N GLN A 94 -0.81 -21.11 13.07
CA GLN A 94 -0.31 -20.75 14.39
C GLN A 94 -1.36 -20.10 15.29
N ARG A 95 -2.59 -19.88 14.78
CA ARG A 95 -3.70 -19.26 15.51
C ARG A 95 -3.32 -17.91 16.11
N VAL A 96 -2.75 -17.01 15.31
CA VAL A 96 -2.59 -15.61 15.73
C VAL A 96 -3.95 -14.98 15.99
N ASP A 97 -4.01 -13.98 16.85
CA ASP A 97 -5.28 -13.31 17.19
C ASP A 97 -5.73 -12.32 16.11
N VAL A 98 -4.76 -11.71 15.42
CA VAL A 98 -4.95 -10.70 14.38
C VAL A 98 -3.77 -10.73 13.43
N ILE A 99 -4.00 -10.36 12.17
CA ILE A 99 -2.97 -10.26 11.14
C ILE A 99 -2.85 -8.81 10.67
N LEU A 100 -1.62 -8.32 10.61
CA LEU A 100 -1.22 -7.09 9.93
C LEU A 100 -0.49 -7.51 8.66
N LEU A 101 -1.03 -7.14 7.50
CA LEU A 101 -0.52 -7.54 6.18
C LEU A 101 -0.06 -6.30 5.41
N ALA A 102 1.21 -6.26 5.01
CA ALA A 102 1.74 -5.26 4.09
C ALA A 102 1.84 -5.88 2.67
N PRO A 103 0.78 -5.93 1.87
CA PRO A 103 0.74 -6.78 0.68
C PRO A 103 1.70 -6.28 -0.40
N ARG A 104 2.48 -7.20 -1.00
CA ARG A 104 3.40 -6.84 -2.09
C ARG A 104 2.66 -6.27 -3.30
N GLU A 105 1.58 -6.93 -3.69
CA GLU A 105 0.78 -6.60 -4.86
C GLU A 105 -0.71 -6.70 -4.53
N GLU A 106 -1.53 -5.90 -5.20
CA GLU A 106 -2.96 -5.79 -4.88
C GLU A 106 -3.74 -7.09 -5.12
N LYS A 107 -3.62 -7.69 -6.31
CA LYS A 107 -4.42 -8.87 -6.70
C LYS A 107 -3.92 -10.19 -6.12
N PRO A 108 -2.61 -10.50 -6.18
CA PRO A 108 -2.08 -11.77 -5.69
C PRO A 108 -2.33 -12.03 -4.20
N LEU A 109 -2.49 -10.96 -3.38
CA LEU A 109 -2.70 -11.09 -1.94
C LEU A 109 -4.18 -11.16 -1.51
N VAL A 110 -5.14 -10.97 -2.43
CA VAL A 110 -6.57 -11.15 -2.12
C VAL A 110 -6.89 -12.52 -1.51
N PRO A 111 -6.35 -13.65 -2.02
CA PRO A 111 -6.58 -14.97 -1.40
C PRO A 111 -6.16 -15.02 0.08
N ALA A 112 -5.03 -14.42 0.45
CA ALA A 112 -4.56 -14.38 1.84
C ALA A 112 -5.54 -13.65 2.77
N VAL A 113 -6.10 -12.52 2.30
CA VAL A 113 -7.15 -11.78 3.03
C VAL A 113 -8.39 -12.64 3.25
N MET A 114 -8.86 -13.31 2.19
CA MET A 114 -10.06 -14.15 2.26
C MET A 114 -9.85 -15.40 3.13
N GLU A 115 -8.66 -15.99 3.09
CA GLU A 115 -8.30 -17.14 3.94
C GLU A 115 -8.27 -16.73 5.43
N ALA A 116 -7.72 -15.57 5.79
CA ALA A 116 -7.76 -15.04 7.14
C ALA A 116 -9.19 -14.82 7.62
N LYS A 117 -10.03 -14.18 6.80
CA LYS A 117 -11.46 -13.98 7.08
C LYS A 117 -12.17 -15.31 7.33
N ASN A 118 -11.98 -16.29 6.44
CA ASN A 118 -12.64 -17.61 6.55
C ASN A 118 -12.15 -18.41 7.77
N ALA A 119 -10.91 -18.17 8.21
CA ALA A 119 -10.34 -18.73 9.44
C ALA A 119 -10.84 -18.03 10.72
N GLY A 120 -11.63 -16.96 10.58
CA GLY A 120 -12.14 -16.18 11.71
C GLY A 120 -11.08 -15.28 12.37
N ILE A 121 -10.02 -14.92 11.63
CA ILE A 121 -8.93 -14.05 12.12
C ILE A 121 -9.08 -12.68 11.47
N PRO A 122 -9.28 -11.59 12.26
CA PRO A 122 -9.32 -10.25 11.73
C PRO A 122 -7.98 -9.86 11.12
N LEU A 123 -8.04 -9.16 9.98
CA LEU A 123 -6.87 -8.71 9.23
C LEU A 123 -6.99 -7.20 8.96
N PHE A 124 -5.88 -6.49 9.11
CA PHE A 124 -5.69 -5.13 8.66
C PHE A 124 -4.64 -5.13 7.55
N CYS A 125 -4.92 -4.45 6.45
CA CYS A 125 -3.87 -4.11 5.49
C CYS A 125 -3.12 -2.87 6.00
N ILE A 126 -1.80 -2.91 5.97
CA ILE A 126 -0.96 -1.79 6.39
C ILE A 126 -0.01 -1.37 5.28
N ASP A 127 0.28 -0.07 5.17
CA ASP A 127 1.08 0.51 4.11
C ASP A 127 0.44 0.31 2.72
N ARG A 128 0.36 -0.90 2.23
CA ARG A 128 -0.22 -1.25 0.94
C ARG A 128 -1.61 -1.84 1.09
N SER A 129 -2.47 -1.69 0.09
CA SER A 129 -3.79 -2.30 0.04
C SER A 129 -3.86 -3.45 -0.96
N VAL A 130 -4.89 -4.27 -0.83
CA VAL A 130 -5.28 -5.25 -1.85
C VAL A 130 -6.31 -4.63 -2.81
N ASP A 131 -6.56 -5.28 -3.95
CA ASP A 131 -7.54 -4.81 -4.94
C ASP A 131 -8.93 -4.66 -4.31
N ALA A 132 -9.38 -3.41 -4.15
CA ALA A 132 -10.65 -3.05 -3.50
C ALA A 132 -11.89 -3.47 -4.31
N THR A 133 -11.73 -3.90 -5.56
CA THR A 133 -12.83 -4.48 -6.34
C THR A 133 -13.09 -5.94 -5.95
N LEU A 134 -12.07 -6.64 -5.45
CA LEU A 134 -12.08 -8.05 -5.06
C LEU A 134 -12.24 -8.24 -3.55
N ALA A 135 -11.55 -7.45 -2.72
CA ALA A 135 -11.64 -7.48 -1.27
C ALA A 135 -11.72 -6.05 -0.70
N LYS A 136 -12.75 -5.78 0.11
CA LYS A 136 -13.06 -4.43 0.61
C LYS A 136 -12.79 -4.30 2.12
N PRO A 137 -12.20 -3.18 2.57
CA PRO A 137 -12.14 -2.86 3.99
C PRO A 137 -13.57 -2.69 4.55
N GLY A 138 -13.76 -3.04 5.82
CA GLY A 138 -15.08 -3.05 6.47
C GLY A 138 -15.97 -4.23 6.08
N ARG A 139 -15.60 -5.04 5.09
CA ARG A 139 -16.35 -6.22 4.63
C ARG A 139 -15.51 -7.50 4.64
N ASP A 140 -14.32 -7.46 4.06
CA ASP A 140 -13.48 -8.64 3.86
C ASP A 140 -12.23 -8.60 4.76
N TYR A 141 -11.81 -7.43 5.14
CA TYR A 141 -10.81 -7.15 6.17
C TYR A 141 -11.22 -5.89 6.95
N VAL A 142 -10.61 -5.69 8.12
CA VAL A 142 -11.10 -4.66 9.06
C VAL A 142 -10.90 -3.27 8.48
N ALA A 143 -9.65 -2.90 8.17
CA ALA A 143 -9.33 -1.58 7.65
C ALA A 143 -8.00 -1.59 6.88
N PHE A 144 -7.80 -0.57 6.08
CA PHE A 144 -6.50 -0.17 5.55
C PHE A 144 -5.89 0.92 6.46
N ILE A 145 -4.63 0.75 6.85
CA ILE A 145 -3.87 1.72 7.63
C ILE A 145 -2.67 2.15 6.77
N GLY A 146 -2.67 3.35 6.25
CA GLY A 146 -1.64 3.78 5.32
C GLY A 146 -1.80 5.21 4.84
N SER A 147 -0.83 5.67 4.07
CA SER A 147 -0.82 6.97 3.43
C SER A 147 -1.82 7.05 2.28
N ASP A 148 -2.19 8.27 1.91
CA ASP A 148 -2.91 8.57 0.67
C ASP A 148 -1.89 8.73 -0.47
N PHE A 149 -1.58 7.64 -1.14
CA PHE A 149 -0.58 7.62 -2.21
C PHE A 149 -0.96 8.46 -3.42
N VAL A 150 -2.27 8.61 -3.70
CA VAL A 150 -2.73 9.55 -4.73
C VAL A 150 -2.37 10.97 -4.32
N LYS A 151 -2.61 11.31 -3.05
CA LYS A 151 -2.26 12.63 -2.51
C LYS A 151 -0.75 12.86 -2.46
N GLU A 152 0.06 11.83 -2.09
CA GLU A 152 1.53 11.94 -2.17
C GLU A 152 1.99 12.28 -3.58
N GLY A 153 1.49 11.54 -4.59
CA GLY A 153 1.78 11.84 -6.00
C GLY A 153 1.34 13.23 -6.41
N GLN A 154 0.15 13.68 -5.96
CA GLN A 154 -0.36 15.03 -6.25
C GLN A 154 0.50 16.11 -5.60
N MET A 155 0.84 15.97 -4.31
CA MET A 155 1.71 16.93 -3.61
C MET A 155 3.08 17.02 -4.29
N CYS A 156 3.64 15.88 -4.67
CA CYS A 156 4.89 15.79 -5.40
C CYS A 156 4.78 16.54 -6.75
N GLY A 157 3.75 16.26 -7.55
CA GLY A 157 3.54 16.88 -8.86
C GLY A 157 3.34 18.39 -8.80
N VAL A 158 2.54 18.88 -7.84
CA VAL A 158 2.29 20.33 -7.65
C VAL A 158 3.58 21.07 -7.30
N LEU A 159 4.36 20.56 -6.34
CA LEU A 159 5.63 21.18 -5.94
C LEU A 159 6.68 21.08 -7.04
N PHE A 160 6.71 19.94 -7.73
CA PHE A 160 7.67 19.73 -8.80
C PHE A 160 7.37 20.60 -10.03
N ALA A 161 6.09 20.80 -10.40
CA ALA A 161 5.69 21.74 -11.44
C ALA A 161 6.25 23.15 -11.16
N LYS A 162 6.13 23.63 -9.91
CA LYS A 162 6.70 24.91 -9.51
C LYS A 162 8.23 24.90 -9.60
N ALA A 163 8.90 23.83 -9.18
CA ALA A 163 10.36 23.73 -9.19
C ALA A 163 10.94 23.75 -10.61
N VAL A 164 10.27 23.12 -11.58
CA VAL A 164 10.69 23.06 -13.00
C VAL A 164 10.12 24.20 -13.86
N GLY A 165 9.41 25.18 -13.26
CA GLY A 165 8.78 26.27 -14.01
C GLY A 165 7.68 25.81 -14.97
N ASN A 166 6.93 24.78 -14.63
CA ASN A 166 5.82 24.16 -15.39
C ASN A 166 6.26 23.59 -16.76
N LYS A 167 7.56 23.28 -16.93
CA LYS A 167 8.10 22.72 -18.17
C LYS A 167 9.19 21.69 -17.87
N ALA A 168 8.96 20.45 -18.26
CA ALA A 168 9.93 19.36 -18.07
C ALA A 168 9.67 18.20 -19.01
N LYS A 169 10.74 17.52 -19.41
CA LYS A 169 10.73 16.17 -19.98
C LYS A 169 11.12 15.21 -18.88
N ILE A 170 10.16 14.43 -18.39
CA ILE A 170 10.24 13.69 -17.15
C ILE A 170 10.50 12.21 -17.42
N ILE A 171 11.55 11.65 -16.84
CA ILE A 171 11.68 10.20 -16.63
C ILE A 171 10.94 9.86 -15.33
N GLN A 172 10.12 8.81 -15.35
CA GLN A 172 9.44 8.30 -14.16
C GLN A 172 10.03 6.93 -13.77
N LEU A 173 10.50 6.81 -12.52
CA LEU A 173 10.84 5.53 -11.93
C LEU A 173 9.68 5.05 -11.06
N GLU A 174 9.00 4.02 -11.53
CA GLU A 174 7.86 3.45 -10.81
C GLU A 174 8.31 2.43 -9.76
N GLY A 175 7.49 2.26 -8.73
CA GLY A 175 7.68 1.23 -7.72
C GLY A 175 7.36 -0.18 -8.23
N THR A 176 7.13 -1.11 -7.28
CA THR A 176 6.74 -2.49 -7.58
C THR A 176 5.48 -2.54 -8.42
N THR A 177 5.57 -3.13 -9.60
CA THR A 177 4.43 -3.27 -10.52
C THR A 177 3.27 -4.00 -9.83
N GLY A 178 2.07 -3.43 -9.91
CA GLY A 178 0.85 -4.00 -9.31
C GLY A 178 0.68 -3.74 -7.82
N SER A 179 1.55 -2.95 -7.20
CA SER A 179 1.37 -2.46 -5.83
C SER A 179 0.54 -1.18 -5.81
N SER A 180 -0.28 -0.99 -4.75
CA SER A 180 -1.10 0.22 -4.61
C SER A 180 -0.27 1.51 -4.60
N PRO A 181 0.87 1.64 -3.88
CA PRO A 181 1.65 2.87 -3.92
C PRO A 181 2.22 3.19 -5.31
N ALA A 182 2.62 2.18 -6.10
CA ALA A 182 3.11 2.46 -7.46
C ALA A 182 1.99 2.99 -8.37
N ASN A 183 0.81 2.35 -8.33
CA ASN A 183 -0.35 2.75 -9.14
C ASN A 183 -0.85 4.14 -8.76
N ASP A 184 -1.00 4.39 -7.46
CA ASP A 184 -1.62 5.60 -6.93
C ASP A 184 -0.69 6.82 -7.00
N ARG A 185 0.62 6.65 -6.73
CA ARG A 185 1.63 7.71 -6.91
C ARG A 185 1.74 8.15 -8.37
N ALA A 186 1.73 7.18 -9.31
CA ALA A 186 1.72 7.49 -10.75
C ALA A 186 0.46 8.27 -11.13
N LYS A 187 -0.71 7.82 -10.67
CA LYS A 187 -1.99 8.49 -10.92
C LYS A 187 -1.99 9.91 -10.35
N GLY A 188 -1.62 10.06 -9.08
CA GLY A 188 -1.64 11.34 -8.40
C GLY A 188 -0.72 12.38 -9.05
N PHE A 189 0.51 11.98 -9.41
CA PHE A 189 1.45 12.84 -10.10
C PHE A 189 0.93 13.26 -11.48
N LYS A 190 0.43 12.31 -12.27
CA LYS A 190 -0.16 12.58 -13.59
C LYS A 190 -1.36 13.54 -13.49
N ASP A 191 -2.23 13.33 -12.51
CA ASP A 191 -3.38 14.21 -12.27
C ASP A 191 -2.94 15.64 -11.92
N ALA A 192 -1.84 15.79 -11.16
CA ALA A 192 -1.32 17.10 -10.76
C ALA A 192 -0.70 17.90 -11.91
N ILE A 193 -0.07 17.21 -12.86
CA ILE A 193 0.62 17.88 -13.99
C ILE A 193 -0.23 18.02 -15.25
N LYS A 194 -1.45 17.48 -15.28
CA LYS A 194 -2.31 17.43 -16.49
C LYS A 194 -2.59 18.79 -17.12
N ASP A 195 -2.63 19.85 -16.30
CA ASP A 195 -2.93 21.22 -16.76
C ASP A 195 -1.64 21.99 -17.19
N PHE A 196 -0.48 21.32 -17.18
CA PHE A 196 0.81 21.84 -17.63
C PHE A 196 1.28 21.08 -18.89
N PRO A 197 0.89 21.47 -20.11
CA PRO A 197 1.15 20.71 -21.34
C PRO A 197 2.65 20.55 -21.65
N ASP A 198 3.49 21.43 -21.13
CA ASP A 198 4.95 21.35 -21.26
C ASP A 198 5.61 20.43 -20.23
N MET A 199 4.85 19.85 -19.29
CA MET A 199 5.31 18.81 -18.39
C MET A 199 4.92 17.43 -18.94
N GLN A 200 5.89 16.71 -19.50
CA GLN A 200 5.63 15.45 -20.19
C GLN A 200 6.42 14.31 -19.56
N ILE A 201 5.75 13.24 -19.15
CA ILE A 201 6.39 11.97 -18.82
C ILE A 201 6.77 11.31 -20.14
N ILE A 202 8.06 11.34 -20.50
CA ILE A 202 8.57 10.84 -21.77
C ILE A 202 9.00 9.37 -21.72
N ALA A 203 9.30 8.88 -20.51
CA ALA A 203 9.65 7.48 -20.26
C ALA A 203 9.24 7.09 -18.85
N SER A 204 8.80 5.84 -18.68
CA SER A 204 8.42 5.27 -17.39
C SER A 204 8.78 3.79 -17.33
N GLN A 205 9.40 3.37 -16.22
CA GLN A 205 9.72 1.96 -15.97
C GLN A 205 9.84 1.68 -14.47
N SER A 206 9.49 0.46 -14.07
CA SER A 206 9.60 0.01 -12.69
C SER A 206 11.06 -0.25 -12.28
N GLY A 207 11.50 0.43 -11.21
CA GLY A 207 12.70 0.14 -10.44
C GLY A 207 12.43 -0.66 -9.17
N ASP A 208 11.19 -1.13 -8.98
CA ASP A 208 10.77 -2.05 -7.91
C ASP A 208 11.04 -1.55 -6.48
N PHE A 209 11.04 -0.22 -6.29
CA PHE A 209 11.41 0.46 -5.04
C PHE A 209 12.85 0.14 -4.55
N ALA A 210 13.71 -0.41 -5.39
CA ALA A 210 15.04 -0.87 -5.05
C ALA A 210 16.13 0.06 -5.62
N ARG A 211 17.17 0.36 -4.82
CA ARG A 211 18.26 1.28 -5.20
C ARG A 211 19.00 0.81 -6.45
N ASP A 212 19.46 -0.42 -6.46
CA ASP A 212 20.26 -0.96 -7.57
C ASP A 212 19.46 -1.10 -8.85
N LYS A 213 18.21 -1.57 -8.76
CA LYS A 213 17.34 -1.68 -9.93
C LYS A 213 16.91 -0.30 -10.43
N GLY A 214 16.60 0.63 -9.52
CA GLY A 214 16.33 2.04 -9.87
C GLY A 214 17.50 2.66 -10.60
N ARG A 215 18.74 2.43 -10.14
CA ARG A 215 19.96 2.85 -10.83
C ARG A 215 20.05 2.30 -12.25
N GLN A 216 19.93 0.99 -12.42
CA GLN A 216 20.02 0.32 -13.74
C GLN A 216 18.95 0.83 -14.71
N VAL A 217 17.72 0.95 -14.24
CA VAL A 217 16.59 1.46 -15.04
C VAL A 217 16.82 2.91 -15.42
N PHE A 218 17.25 3.74 -14.48
CA PHE A 218 17.54 5.15 -14.75
C PHE A 218 18.65 5.31 -15.78
N GLU A 219 19.76 4.58 -15.65
CA GLU A 219 20.88 4.60 -16.61
C GLU A 219 20.38 4.29 -18.03
N ALA A 220 19.58 3.23 -18.19
CA ALA A 220 19.03 2.83 -19.49
C ALA A 220 18.08 3.89 -20.06
N LEU A 221 17.15 4.41 -19.25
CA LEU A 221 16.18 5.42 -19.69
C LEU A 221 16.86 6.76 -20.00
N TYR A 222 17.82 7.20 -19.19
CA TYR A 222 18.52 8.47 -19.40
C TYR A 222 19.44 8.41 -20.62
N GLN A 223 20.03 7.25 -20.93
CA GLN A 223 20.78 7.04 -22.17
C GLN A 223 19.86 7.08 -23.39
N ALA A 224 18.66 6.51 -23.31
CA ALA A 224 17.68 6.50 -24.40
C ALA A 224 16.98 7.86 -24.59
N HIS A 225 16.91 8.67 -23.54
CA HIS A 225 16.23 9.97 -23.50
C HIS A 225 17.16 11.08 -22.98
N PRO A 226 18.23 11.43 -23.71
CA PRO A 226 19.19 12.45 -23.28
C PRO A 226 18.58 13.85 -23.18
N GLU A 227 17.38 14.04 -23.76
CA GLU A 227 16.60 15.27 -23.65
C GLU A 227 15.82 15.40 -22.33
N ALA A 228 15.86 14.41 -21.46
CA ALA A 228 15.18 14.46 -20.15
C ALA A 228 15.81 15.58 -19.29
N THR A 229 14.94 16.36 -18.64
CA THR A 229 15.31 17.47 -17.77
C THR A 229 14.89 17.24 -16.32
N ALA A 230 14.10 16.19 -16.05
CA ALA A 230 13.54 15.93 -14.76
C ALA A 230 13.34 14.43 -14.51
N LEU A 231 13.43 14.04 -13.22
CA LEU A 231 13.14 12.70 -12.73
C LEU A 231 12.03 12.79 -11.67
N TYR A 232 10.95 12.04 -11.86
CA TYR A 232 10.02 11.70 -10.81
C TYR A 232 10.27 10.26 -10.38
N SER A 233 10.66 10.06 -9.14
CA SER A 233 10.88 8.74 -8.55
C SER A 233 9.84 8.44 -7.49
N HIS A 234 9.23 7.27 -7.56
CA HIS A 234 8.19 6.87 -6.61
C HIS A 234 8.75 6.61 -5.20
N ASN A 235 10.07 6.49 -5.05
CA ASN A 235 10.69 6.42 -3.73
C ASN A 235 12.15 6.90 -3.71
N ASP A 236 12.67 7.07 -2.49
CA ASP A 236 14.01 7.58 -2.24
C ASP A 236 15.10 6.61 -2.69
N GLU A 237 14.92 5.33 -2.50
CA GLU A 237 15.93 4.34 -2.89
C GLU A 237 16.24 4.40 -4.39
N MET A 238 15.20 4.48 -5.23
CA MET A 238 15.40 4.64 -6.66
C MET A 238 16.01 6.01 -7.01
N SER A 239 15.63 7.08 -6.28
CA SER A 239 16.24 8.42 -6.43
C SER A 239 17.72 8.39 -6.11
N MET A 240 18.13 7.75 -5.02
CA MET A 240 19.54 7.62 -4.63
C MET A 240 20.32 6.78 -5.65
N GLY A 241 19.70 5.76 -6.21
CA GLY A 241 20.27 4.99 -7.34
C GLY A 241 20.49 5.87 -8.58
N ALA A 242 19.52 6.70 -8.93
CA ALA A 242 19.62 7.64 -10.06
C ALA A 242 20.69 8.71 -9.83
N ILE A 243 20.78 9.27 -8.62
CA ILE A 243 21.82 10.22 -8.22
C ILE A 243 23.21 9.61 -8.42
N ALA A 244 23.43 8.38 -7.93
CA ALA A 244 24.70 7.68 -8.08
C ALA A 244 25.05 7.44 -9.57
N ALA A 245 24.06 7.13 -10.41
CA ALA A 245 24.24 6.98 -11.86
C ALA A 245 24.64 8.29 -12.53
N MET A 246 23.99 9.40 -12.18
CA MET A 246 24.31 10.73 -12.70
C MET A 246 25.73 11.14 -12.34
N GLU A 247 26.12 11.00 -11.07
CA GLU A 247 27.47 11.35 -10.58
C GLU A 247 28.54 10.52 -11.28
N ALA A 248 28.30 9.21 -11.46
CA ALA A 248 29.22 8.34 -12.20
C ALA A 248 29.38 8.75 -13.68
N ALA A 249 28.33 9.34 -14.28
CA ALA A 249 28.36 9.88 -15.64
C ALA A 249 28.87 11.34 -15.72
N GLY A 250 29.39 11.90 -14.62
CA GLY A 250 29.91 13.29 -14.55
C GLY A 250 28.78 14.34 -14.62
N LYS A 251 27.54 13.98 -14.32
CA LYS A 251 26.40 14.88 -14.24
C LYS A 251 26.17 15.35 -12.80
N THR A 252 25.56 16.52 -12.67
CA THR A 252 25.28 17.15 -11.38
C THR A 252 23.78 17.00 -11.06
N PRO A 253 23.38 16.10 -10.13
CA PRO A 253 21.99 16.00 -9.67
C PRO A 253 21.49 17.35 -9.12
N GLY A 254 20.23 17.68 -9.38
CA GLY A 254 19.64 18.96 -9.00
C GLY A 254 20.00 20.14 -9.90
N LYS A 255 20.93 19.97 -10.84
CA LYS A 255 21.32 20.99 -11.83
C LYS A 255 21.09 20.53 -13.25
N ASP A 256 21.71 19.41 -13.65
CA ASP A 256 21.54 18.86 -15.01
C ASP A 256 20.20 18.16 -15.16
N LEU A 257 19.63 17.66 -14.04
CA LEU A 257 18.34 17.03 -13.99
C LEU A 257 17.73 17.27 -12.60
N LEU A 258 16.55 17.86 -12.54
CA LEU A 258 15.82 18.07 -11.29
C LEU A 258 15.14 16.78 -10.85
N ILE A 259 15.12 16.50 -9.54
CA ILE A 259 14.62 15.25 -8.98
C ILE A 259 13.51 15.53 -7.98
N ALA A 260 12.39 14.80 -8.12
CA ALA A 260 11.33 14.70 -7.10
C ALA A 260 11.25 13.26 -6.59
N SER A 261 11.12 13.10 -5.28
CA SER A 261 11.19 11.82 -4.57
C SER A 261 10.11 11.71 -3.51
N ILE A 262 9.84 10.48 -3.08
CA ILE A 262 8.90 10.18 -1.99
C ILE A 262 9.58 9.19 -1.04
N ASP A 263 9.39 9.30 0.23
CA ASP A 263 9.55 8.50 1.44
C ASP A 263 10.02 9.34 2.64
N GLY A 264 11.15 10.04 2.56
CA GLY A 264 11.72 10.83 3.66
C GLY A 264 12.85 10.13 4.42
N THR A 265 13.62 9.30 3.74
CA THR A 265 14.82 8.64 4.31
C THR A 265 15.93 9.65 4.62
N LYS A 266 16.85 9.29 5.53
CA LYS A 266 18.01 10.15 5.88
C LYS A 266 18.84 10.54 4.68
N ASP A 267 19.12 9.57 3.80
CA ASP A 267 19.92 9.83 2.60
C ASP A 267 19.23 10.85 1.68
N ALA A 268 17.91 10.71 1.48
CA ALA A 268 17.13 11.62 0.65
C ALA A 268 16.98 13.01 1.30
N ALA A 269 16.74 13.07 2.61
CA ALA A 269 16.70 14.34 3.35
C ALA A 269 18.02 15.10 3.23
N GLN A 270 19.14 14.39 3.35
CA GLN A 270 20.47 15.00 3.11
C GLN A 270 20.63 15.44 1.65
N ALA A 271 20.16 14.64 0.69
CA ALA A 271 20.21 15.02 -0.73
C ALA A 271 19.35 16.26 -1.04
N VAL A 272 18.24 16.49 -0.33
CA VAL A 272 17.48 17.75 -0.40
C VAL A 272 18.28 18.91 0.17
N ALA A 273 18.89 18.73 1.33
CA ALA A 273 19.73 19.77 1.96
C ALA A 273 20.92 20.18 1.04
N ASP A 274 21.51 19.20 0.37
CA ASP A 274 22.60 19.38 -0.58
C ASP A 274 22.13 19.96 -1.94
N GLY A 275 20.81 20.04 -2.16
CA GLY A 275 20.23 20.54 -3.42
C GLY A 275 20.23 19.54 -4.57
N LYS A 276 20.47 18.24 -4.31
CA LYS A 276 20.42 17.16 -5.31
C LYS A 276 18.98 16.72 -5.61
N ILE A 277 18.10 16.77 -4.62
CA ILE A 277 16.65 16.53 -4.73
C ILE A 277 15.94 17.87 -4.52
N ALA A 278 15.05 18.23 -5.44
CA ALA A 278 14.32 19.49 -5.41
C ALA A 278 13.06 19.41 -4.53
N VAL A 279 12.36 18.27 -4.57
CA VAL A 279 11.11 18.01 -3.86
C VAL A 279 11.15 16.62 -3.23
N LEU A 280 10.81 16.54 -1.95
CA LEU A 280 10.65 15.30 -1.21
C LEU A 280 9.28 15.30 -0.54
N VAL A 281 8.51 14.23 -0.71
CA VAL A 281 7.26 13.99 0.00
C VAL A 281 7.47 12.87 1.00
N GLU A 282 7.03 13.08 2.24
CA GLU A 282 7.09 12.04 3.26
C GLU A 282 6.09 10.92 2.95
N CYS A 283 6.53 9.68 3.19
CA CYS A 283 5.68 8.53 3.44
C CYS A 283 6.13 7.93 4.78
N ASN A 284 5.40 8.20 5.85
CA ASN A 284 5.85 7.91 7.21
C ASN A 284 5.78 6.40 7.51
N PRO A 285 6.91 5.71 7.88
CA PRO A 285 6.93 4.28 8.13
C PRO A 285 6.51 3.87 9.55
N HIS A 286 6.29 4.82 10.47
CA HIS A 286 6.06 4.53 11.88
C HIS A 286 4.62 4.08 12.16
N PHE A 287 4.24 2.92 11.65
CA PHE A 287 2.88 2.37 11.74
C PHE A 287 2.55 1.73 13.09
N GLY A 288 3.53 1.26 13.87
CA GLY A 288 3.33 0.47 15.08
C GLY A 288 2.28 1.06 16.03
N PRO A 289 2.44 2.30 16.52
CA PRO A 289 1.49 2.88 17.47
C PRO A 289 0.05 2.91 16.93
N LYS A 290 -0.14 3.30 15.68
CA LYS A 290 -1.44 3.43 15.05
C LYS A 290 -2.09 2.07 14.77
N ALA A 291 -1.33 1.10 14.24
CA ALA A 291 -1.83 -0.23 13.93
C ALA A 291 -2.21 -1.00 15.20
N PHE A 292 -1.38 -0.95 16.23
CA PHE A 292 -1.68 -1.63 17.48
C PHE A 292 -2.81 -0.96 18.26
N GLN A 293 -2.97 0.37 18.17
CA GLN A 293 -4.14 1.05 18.73
C GLN A 293 -5.43 0.65 18.02
N ALA A 294 -5.40 0.51 16.68
CA ALA A 294 -6.56 0.04 15.93
C ALA A 294 -6.97 -1.40 16.34
N ILE A 295 -6.01 -2.28 16.67
CA ILE A 295 -6.29 -3.61 17.21
C ILE A 295 -7.05 -3.51 18.54
N VAL A 296 -6.59 -2.65 19.47
CA VAL A 296 -7.26 -2.45 20.78
C VAL A 296 -8.67 -1.91 20.57
N ASP A 297 -8.83 -0.89 19.75
CA ASP A 297 -10.12 -0.26 19.49
C ASP A 297 -11.11 -1.25 18.86
N TYR A 298 -10.62 -2.10 17.95
CA TYR A 298 -11.43 -3.17 17.35
C TYR A 298 -11.85 -4.24 18.35
N ALA A 299 -10.94 -4.65 19.26
CA ALA A 299 -11.24 -5.61 20.32
C ALA A 299 -12.21 -5.02 21.37
N ASP A 300 -12.21 -3.72 21.58
CA ASP A 300 -13.16 -2.99 22.43
C ASP A 300 -14.54 -2.81 21.78
N GLY A 301 -14.70 -3.25 20.51
CA GLY A 301 -15.95 -3.13 19.75
C GLY A 301 -16.20 -1.72 19.22
N LYS A 302 -15.17 -0.87 19.16
CA LYS A 302 -15.30 0.46 18.55
C LYS A 302 -15.37 0.34 17.03
N GLU A 303 -16.06 1.25 16.40
CA GLU A 303 -16.06 1.38 14.95
C GLU A 303 -14.68 1.84 14.46
N ILE A 304 -14.10 1.08 13.53
CA ILE A 304 -12.82 1.41 12.89
C ILE A 304 -13.12 2.00 11.51
N PRO A 305 -12.61 3.21 11.20
CA PRO A 305 -12.69 3.74 9.85
C PRO A 305 -12.09 2.74 8.84
N THR A 306 -12.74 2.57 7.70
CA THR A 306 -12.24 1.64 6.65
C THR A 306 -10.86 2.02 6.13
N TRP A 307 -10.47 3.28 6.33
CA TRP A 307 -9.14 3.81 6.06
C TRP A 307 -8.65 4.68 7.22
N VAL A 308 -7.59 4.24 7.87
CA VAL A 308 -6.87 4.99 8.91
C VAL A 308 -5.68 5.68 8.26
N VAL A 309 -5.86 6.93 7.90
CA VAL A 309 -4.90 7.69 7.07
C VAL A 309 -3.67 8.12 7.88
N ASN A 310 -2.48 7.95 7.28
CA ASN A 310 -1.27 8.65 7.70
C ASN A 310 -1.26 10.08 7.14
N THR A 311 -0.66 10.99 7.90
CA THR A 311 -0.43 12.37 7.43
C THR A 311 1.02 12.48 6.98
N ASP A 312 1.21 12.83 5.72
CA ASP A 312 2.52 12.98 5.11
C ASP A 312 2.81 14.46 4.84
N ARG A 313 4.08 14.84 4.95
CA ARG A 313 4.57 16.20 4.82
C ARG A 313 5.36 16.38 3.52
N THR A 314 5.64 17.62 3.17
CA THR A 314 6.42 17.96 1.97
C THR A 314 7.64 18.77 2.33
N PHE A 315 8.76 18.48 1.67
CA PHE A 315 10.04 19.11 1.94
C PHE A 315 10.70 19.60 0.67
N THR A 316 11.32 20.75 0.82
CA THR A 316 12.26 21.36 -0.12
C THR A 316 13.47 21.84 0.66
N LYS A 317 14.45 22.40 -0.01
CA LYS A 317 15.64 22.97 0.67
C LYS A 317 15.28 23.98 1.76
N ASP A 318 14.13 24.66 1.63
CA ASP A 318 13.72 25.73 2.55
C ASP A 318 13.29 25.23 3.93
N ASN A 319 12.78 23.99 4.02
CA ASN A 319 12.21 23.44 5.26
C ASN A 319 12.77 22.09 5.71
N ILE A 320 13.64 21.46 4.93
CA ILE A 320 14.18 20.11 5.22
C ILE A 320 14.95 20.05 6.54
N GLN A 321 15.60 21.14 6.97
CA GLN A 321 16.42 21.17 8.17
C GLN A 321 15.62 20.81 9.44
N GLY A 322 14.34 21.21 9.51
CA GLY A 322 13.46 20.86 10.61
C GLY A 322 13.07 19.39 10.65
N TYR A 323 13.17 18.71 9.52
CA TYR A 323 12.84 17.27 9.40
C TYR A 323 14.05 16.36 9.66
N MET A 324 15.28 16.81 9.42
CA MET A 324 16.49 15.98 9.53
C MET A 324 16.58 15.12 10.81
N PRO A 325 16.19 15.60 12.01
CA PRO A 325 16.20 14.77 13.22
C PRO A 325 15.19 13.62 13.24
N GLU A 326 14.13 13.72 12.45
CA GLU A 326 13.02 12.75 12.37
C GLU A 326 13.21 11.75 11.21
N ALA A 327 14.11 12.03 10.26
CA ALA A 327 14.39 11.17 9.11
C ALA A 327 14.94 9.80 9.56
N PHE A 328 14.53 8.72 8.88
CA PHE A 328 14.78 7.32 9.25
C PHE A 328 15.76 6.61 8.33
#